data_0af4584dbbecfd5d9495826de70d766c
#
_entry.id   0af4584dbbecfd5d9495826de70d766c
#
_cell.length_a   1.000
_cell.length_b   1.000
_cell.length_c   1.000
_cell.angle_alpha   90.00
_cell.angle_beta   90.00
_cell.angle_gamma   90.00
#
_symmetry.space_group_name_H-M   'P 1'
#
loop_
_entity.id
_entity.type
_entity.pdbx_description
1 polymer ?
#
loop_
_entity_poly.entity_id
_entity_poly.type
_entity_poly.pdbx_seq_one_letter_code
_entity_poly.pdbx_strand_id
1 'polypeptide(L)' 'MSKKVIGILGGMGPLATADLFQKITLHTVAACDQAHPRVCIDSNTDIADRTAALLHGGEDPVPEMIKSAKRLESIGAD' A
#
# COMPACT_ATOMS: atom_id res chain seq x y z
N MET A 1 13.07 -13.76 16.53
CA MET A 1 13.20 -13.09 15.21
C MET A 1 11.94 -12.34 14.87
N SER A 2 12.06 -11.09 14.52
CA SER A 2 10.89 -10.31 14.14
C SER A 2 10.44 -10.67 12.73
N LYS A 3 9.13 -10.66 12.48
CA LYS A 3 8.57 -10.81 11.15
C LYS A 3 8.97 -9.64 10.27
N LYS A 4 9.11 -9.88 9.00
CA LYS A 4 9.13 -8.81 8.01
C LYS A 4 7.76 -8.15 7.95
N VAL A 5 7.74 -6.87 7.66
CA VAL A 5 6.52 -6.05 7.59
C VAL A 5 6.27 -5.67 6.14
N ILE A 6 5.10 -6.05 5.63
CA ILE A 6 4.69 -5.68 4.28
C ILE A 6 4.10 -4.28 4.32
N GLY A 7 4.61 -3.40 3.47
CA GLY A 7 4.04 -2.07 3.27
C GLY A 7 3.21 -2.05 2.00
N ILE A 8 1.98 -1.58 2.08
CA ILE A 8 1.12 -1.38 0.92
C ILE A 8 0.96 0.11 0.68
N LEU A 9 1.51 0.57 -0.44
CA LEU A 9 1.28 1.92 -0.94
C LEU A 9 0.00 1.87 -1.79
N GLY A 10 -1.09 2.36 -1.22
CA GLY A 10 -2.42 2.28 -1.84
C GLY A 10 -3.06 3.65 -2.01
N GLY A 11 -4.36 3.61 -2.31
CA GLY A 11 -5.16 4.82 -2.49
C GLY A 11 -5.53 5.12 -3.94
N MET A 12 -5.04 4.32 -4.87
CA MET A 12 -5.33 4.44 -6.29
C MET A 12 -6.08 3.19 -6.81
N GLY A 13 -7.32 2.93 -6.47
CA GLY A 13 -8.20 3.52 -5.49
C GLY A 13 -8.25 2.73 -4.19
N PRO A 14 -8.96 3.27 -3.21
CA PRO A 14 -9.00 2.69 -1.87
C PRO A 14 -9.66 1.31 -1.81
N LEU A 15 -10.67 1.02 -2.62
CA LEU A 15 -11.29 -0.31 -2.63
C LEU A 15 -10.35 -1.37 -3.21
N ALA A 16 -9.53 -1.03 -4.20
CA ALA A 16 -8.52 -1.93 -4.72
C ALA A 16 -7.45 -2.24 -3.67
N THR A 17 -7.10 -1.25 -2.84
CA THR A 17 -6.18 -1.42 -1.73
C THR A 17 -6.75 -2.39 -0.68
N ALA A 18 -8.02 -2.24 -0.33
CA ALA A 18 -8.71 -3.13 0.59
C ALA A 18 -8.79 -4.56 0.03
N ASP A 19 -9.06 -4.69 -1.26
CA ASP A 19 -9.12 -5.99 -1.94
C ASP A 19 -7.74 -6.68 -1.92
N LEU A 20 -6.67 -5.95 -2.14
CA LEU A 20 -5.32 -6.48 -2.07
C LEU A 20 -5.01 -7.03 -0.67
N PHE A 21 -5.36 -6.29 0.38
CA PHE A 21 -5.15 -6.75 1.74
C PHE A 21 -5.96 -8.02 2.03
N GLN A 22 -7.21 -8.05 1.60
CA GLN A 22 -8.06 -9.24 1.74
C GLN A 22 -7.41 -10.45 1.06
N LYS A 23 -6.92 -10.28 -0.17
CA LYS A 23 -6.25 -11.35 -0.92
C LYS A 23 -4.97 -11.84 -0.24
N ILE A 24 -4.17 -10.94 0.30
CA ILE A 24 -2.98 -11.32 1.07
C ILE A 24 -3.37 -12.22 2.23
N THR A 25 -4.42 -11.84 2.96
CA THR A 25 -4.91 -12.62 4.09
C THR A 25 -5.45 -13.99 3.66
N LEU A 26 -6.28 -14.02 2.62
CA LEU A 26 -6.91 -15.25 2.14
C LEU A 26 -5.90 -16.25 1.54
N HIS A 27 -4.85 -15.74 0.92
CA HIS A 27 -3.83 -16.59 0.28
C HIS A 27 -2.68 -16.96 1.21
N THR A 28 -2.69 -16.49 2.45
CA THR A 28 -1.70 -16.87 3.44
C THR A 28 -2.16 -18.14 4.15
N VAL A 29 -1.32 -19.16 4.14
CA VAL A 29 -1.57 -20.38 4.91
C VAL A 29 -1.11 -20.13 6.34
N ALA A 30 -2.06 -19.96 7.25
CA ALA A 30 -1.77 -19.66 8.65
C ALA A 30 -2.73 -20.43 9.56
N ALA A 31 -2.19 -21.02 10.62
CA ALA A 31 -2.97 -21.77 11.59
C ALA A 31 -3.66 -20.88 12.64
N CYS A 32 -3.18 -19.63 12.77
CA CYS A 32 -3.70 -18.65 13.75
C CYS A 32 -3.39 -17.24 13.26
N ASP A 33 -4.01 -16.25 13.89
CA ASP A 33 -3.82 -14.84 13.52
C ASP A 33 -2.36 -14.43 13.57
N GLN A 34 -1.62 -14.88 14.57
CA GLN A 34 -0.22 -14.50 14.77
C GLN A 34 0.73 -15.06 13.70
N ALA A 35 0.29 -16.02 12.91
CA ALA A 35 1.07 -16.60 11.81
C ALA A 35 0.92 -15.81 10.51
N HIS A 36 -0.02 -14.86 10.45
CA HIS A 36 -0.17 -13.97 9.31
C HIS A 36 0.98 -12.94 9.26
N PRO A 37 1.32 -12.44 8.06
CA PRO A 37 2.29 -11.34 7.95
C PRO A 37 1.74 -10.06 8.59
N ARG A 38 2.64 -9.27 9.16
CA ARG A 38 2.28 -7.93 9.61
C ARG A 38 2.20 -7.00 8.41
N VAL A 39 1.13 -6.22 8.30
CA VAL A 39 0.89 -5.36 7.15
C VAL A 39 0.63 -3.93 7.62
N CYS A 40 1.29 -2.97 6.98
CA CYS A 40 1.02 -1.55 7.13
C CYS A 40 0.48 -1.03 5.80
N ILE A 41 -0.55 -0.20 5.84
CA ILE A 41 -1.19 0.33 4.64
C ILE A 41 -1.22 1.84 4.73
N ASP A 42 -0.72 2.53 3.71
CA ASP A 42 -1.01 3.94 3.50
C ASP A 42 -1.94 4.05 2.28
N SER A 43 -3.24 4.17 2.55
CA SER A 43 -4.23 4.40 1.50
C SER A 43 -4.27 5.89 1.19
N ASN A 44 -3.34 6.32 0.33
CA ASN A 44 -3.11 7.72 0.04
C ASN A 44 -3.95 8.19 -1.15
N THR A 45 -5.11 8.74 -0.86
CA THR A 45 -6.02 9.26 -1.89
C THR A 45 -5.61 10.65 -2.40
N ASP A 46 -4.54 11.23 -1.87
CA ASP A 46 -3.99 12.49 -2.38
C ASP A 46 -3.08 12.27 -3.58
N ILE A 47 -2.75 11.02 -3.92
CA ILE A 47 -1.98 10.71 -5.11
C ILE A 47 -2.77 11.12 -6.36
N ALA A 48 -2.15 11.92 -7.23
CA ALA A 48 -2.79 12.40 -8.45
C ALA A 48 -3.14 11.25 -9.39
N ASP A 49 -4.21 11.44 -10.18
CA ASP A 49 -4.66 10.45 -11.16
C ASP A 49 -3.57 10.18 -12.19
N ARG A 50 -3.12 8.94 -12.27
CA ARG A 50 -2.09 8.51 -13.23
C ARG A 50 -2.55 8.68 -14.67
N THR A 51 -3.80 8.41 -14.96
CA THR A 51 -4.36 8.57 -16.32
C THR A 51 -4.35 10.04 -16.72
N ALA A 52 -4.78 10.93 -15.83
CA ALA A 52 -4.76 12.36 -16.08
C ALA A 52 -3.32 12.86 -16.30
N ALA A 53 -2.36 12.38 -15.51
CA ALA A 53 -0.96 12.77 -15.68
C ALA A 53 -0.39 12.34 -17.03
N LEU A 54 -0.69 11.11 -17.46
CA LEU A 54 -0.15 10.55 -18.71
C LEU A 54 -0.83 11.08 -19.96
N LEU A 55 -2.16 11.25 -19.93
CA LEU A 55 -2.95 11.54 -21.13
C LEU A 55 -3.42 12.98 -21.24
N HIS A 56 -3.49 13.71 -20.13
CA HIS A 56 -4.13 15.04 -20.09
C HIS A 56 -3.25 16.11 -19.46
N GLY A 57 -1.96 15.80 -19.22
CA GLY A 57 -1.03 16.76 -18.61
C GLY A 57 -1.39 17.12 -17.17
N GLY A 58 -2.06 16.22 -16.46
CA GLY A 58 -2.41 16.43 -15.06
C GLY A 58 -1.20 16.39 -14.12
N GLU A 59 -1.45 16.58 -12.83
CA GLU A 59 -0.41 16.58 -11.80
C GLU A 59 0.32 15.24 -11.75
N ASP A 60 1.64 15.31 -11.56
CA ASP A 60 2.49 14.12 -11.43
C ASP A 60 2.19 13.38 -10.12
N PRO A 61 1.81 12.08 -10.16
CA PRO A 61 1.53 11.32 -8.94
C PRO A 61 2.79 10.94 -8.15
N VAL A 62 3.97 10.96 -8.75
CA VAL A 62 5.20 10.42 -8.15
C VAL A 62 5.61 11.10 -6.85
N PRO A 63 5.58 12.44 -6.70
CA PRO A 63 5.98 13.06 -5.42
C PRO A 63 5.15 12.57 -4.23
N GLU A 64 3.86 12.41 -4.38
CA GLU A 64 2.99 11.93 -3.31
C GLU A 64 3.19 10.43 -3.04
N MET A 65 3.47 9.65 -4.08
CA MET A 65 3.84 8.24 -3.94
C MET A 65 5.12 8.08 -3.12
N ILE A 66 6.11 8.94 -3.35
CA ILE A 66 7.36 8.92 -2.58
C ILE A 66 7.08 9.23 -1.10
N LYS A 67 6.22 10.19 -0.81
CA LYS A 67 5.82 10.49 0.57
C LYS A 67 5.18 9.28 1.25
N SER A 68 4.30 8.58 0.56
CA SER A 68 3.69 7.34 1.08
C SER A 68 4.74 6.27 1.37
N ALA A 69 5.67 6.05 0.46
CA ALA A 69 6.74 5.08 0.63
C ALA A 69 7.60 5.42 1.86
N LYS A 70 7.92 6.68 2.06
CA LYS A 70 8.70 7.15 3.22
C LYS A 70 7.94 6.96 4.53
N ARG A 71 6.61 7.20 4.54
CA ARG A 71 5.78 6.96 5.73
C ARG A 71 5.81 5.49 6.11
N LEU A 72 5.62 4.61 5.13
CA LEU A 72 5.64 3.16 5.36
C LEU A 72 7.00 2.70 5.88
N GLU A 73 8.08 3.20 5.30
CA GLU A 73 9.43 2.91 5.77
C GLU A 73 9.62 3.38 7.22
N SER A 74 9.13 4.58 7.56
CA SER A 74 9.28 5.15 8.90
C SER A 74 8.55 4.37 9.98
N ILE A 75 7.50 3.64 9.65
CA ILE A 75 6.75 2.80 10.60
C ILE A 75 7.16 1.33 10.53
N GLY A 76 8.24 1.01 9.84
CA GLY A 76 8.87 -0.28 9.87
C GLY A 76 8.57 -1.22 8.72
N ALA A 77 7.98 -0.75 7.62
CA ALA A 77 7.83 -1.59 6.43
C ALA A 77 9.19 -1.93 5.83
N ASP A 78 9.32 -3.14 5.40
CA ASP A 78 10.58 -3.66 4.81
C ASP A 78 10.69 -3.43 3.30
#